data_7a867a9c415c8859849c37232044302a
#
_entry.id   7a867a9c415c8859849c37232044302a
#
_cell.length_a   1.000
_cell.length_b   1.000
_cell.length_c   1.000
_cell.angle_alpha   90.00
_cell.angle_beta   90.00
_cell.angle_gamma   90.00
#
_symmetry.space_group_name_H-M   'P 1'
#
loop_
_entity.id
_entity.type
_entity.pdbx_description
1 polymer ?
#
loop_
_entity_poly.entity_id
_entity_poly.type
_entity_poly.pdbx_seq_one_letter_code
_entity_poly.pdbx_strand_id
1 'polypeptide(L)'
;MMVGGPDRPSHGGKAIRSRSIAAVIVCAGLVCGACAAGQGSAPGGSAQTPAASLLPTAGVGQPSVLARNLAVPWAIAFLPGGDALVTERDSARLLRVTQQGRVSTVGTVPGVEPYGEGGLLGVAVSPSFGRDRLVYLYLSTATDNRIVRFRFSGSRIGPLDALVTSIPRAANHNGGRLAFGPDGMLWAATGEHGEPGLAQDRDSLGGKILRMTPDGRPAPGNPFGTLVWTYGHRNVEGLAWDGAGRMYATEFGQDRFDEINRIQKGHNYGWPAAEGVGGGGRYADPLVAWPPDQASPSGAAITAGSLWVAALRGERLWQIPLGRASEVGTPIAHFVGDYGRLRAVVRAPDGSLWCTTSNRDGRGTPRPGDDKILVISPRLPADQRQSFTS
;
A
#
# COMPACT_ATOMS: atom_id res chain seq x y z
N MET A 1 -62.80 4.11 -23.90
CA MET A 1 -63.21 2.89 -23.18
C MET A 1 -62.30 2.70 -21.99
N MET A 2 -62.85 2.86 -20.80
CA MET A 2 -62.21 2.56 -19.50
C MET A 2 -62.10 1.06 -19.33
N VAL A 3 -61.13 0.60 -18.51
CA VAL A 3 -61.08 -0.55 -17.59
C VAL A 3 -59.62 -0.66 -17.17
N GLY A 4 -59.12 -0.52 -15.98
CA GLY A 4 -59.55 -0.93 -14.68
C GLY A 4 -58.29 -1.55 -14.05
N GLY A 5 -57.67 -0.94 -13.02
CA GLY A 5 -56.54 -1.53 -12.27
C GLY A 5 -57.03 -2.55 -11.24
N PRO A 6 -56.15 -3.33 -10.63
CA PRO A 6 -56.44 -3.80 -9.27
C PRO A 6 -55.32 -3.46 -8.25
N ASP A 7 -55.85 -3.06 -7.14
CA ASP A 7 -55.52 -3.11 -5.72
C ASP A 7 -54.15 -3.57 -5.22
N ARG A 8 -53.62 -2.74 -4.29
CA ARG A 8 -52.62 -3.08 -3.28
C ARG A 8 -53.26 -3.77 -2.07
N PRO A 9 -52.61 -4.69 -1.41
CA PRO A 9 -52.85 -4.97 -0.01
C PRO A 9 -51.81 -4.33 0.91
N SER A 10 -52.31 -3.62 1.89
CA SER A 10 -51.65 -3.12 3.10
C SER A 10 -51.45 -4.27 4.10
N HIS A 11 -50.25 -4.40 4.67
CA HIS A 11 -50.00 -5.09 5.94
C HIS A 11 -48.97 -4.25 6.72
N GLY A 12 -49.32 -3.63 7.77
CA GLY A 12 -49.61 -4.07 9.10
C GLY A 12 -48.32 -4.13 9.91
N GLY A 13 -47.88 -2.97 10.50
CA GLY A 13 -46.72 -2.91 11.38
C GLY A 13 -46.99 -3.64 12.70
N LYS A 14 -46.01 -4.42 13.18
CA LYS A 14 -45.88 -4.85 14.57
C LYS A 14 -44.64 -4.25 15.20
N ALA A 15 -44.83 -3.32 16.12
CA ALA A 15 -43.83 -2.78 17.01
C ALA A 15 -43.41 -3.86 18.02
N ILE A 16 -42.11 -4.14 18.07
CA ILE A 16 -41.49 -4.97 19.12
C ILE A 16 -40.91 -4.05 20.18
N ARG A 17 -41.47 -4.10 21.36
CA ARG A 17 -41.01 -3.38 22.56
C ARG A 17 -39.77 -4.03 23.11
N SER A 18 -38.67 -3.27 23.24
CA SER A 18 -37.49 -3.64 23.97
C SER A 18 -37.75 -3.62 25.48
N ARG A 19 -37.44 -4.72 26.17
CA ARG A 19 -37.39 -4.78 27.63
C ARG A 19 -35.94 -4.62 28.07
N SER A 20 -35.67 -3.54 28.80
CA SER A 20 -34.42 -3.31 29.52
C SER A 20 -34.40 -4.22 30.78
N ILE A 21 -33.33 -4.98 30.93
CA ILE A 21 -33.04 -5.71 32.17
C ILE A 21 -31.92 -4.97 32.89
N ALA A 22 -32.23 -4.38 34.03
CA ALA A 22 -31.24 -3.81 34.95
C ALA A 22 -30.66 -4.93 35.82
N ALA A 23 -29.34 -5.07 35.81
CA ALA A 23 -28.62 -5.93 36.73
C ALA A 23 -28.15 -5.11 37.95
N VAL A 24 -28.61 -5.52 39.12
CA VAL A 24 -28.22 -4.99 40.41
C VAL A 24 -26.95 -5.73 40.87
N ILE A 25 -25.89 -4.97 41.14
CA ILE A 25 -24.66 -5.49 41.76
C ILE A 25 -24.77 -5.27 43.28
N VAL A 26 -24.79 -6.34 44.05
CA VAL A 26 -24.72 -6.31 45.50
C VAL A 26 -23.25 -6.42 45.93
N CYS A 27 -22.73 -5.39 46.61
CA CYS A 27 -21.47 -5.42 47.30
C CYS A 27 -21.67 -6.06 48.69
N ALA A 28 -20.98 -7.17 48.96
CA ALA A 28 -20.82 -7.69 50.32
C ALA A 28 -19.37 -7.46 50.75
N GLY A 29 -19.20 -6.61 51.73
CA GLY A 29 -17.94 -6.42 52.44
C GLY A 29 -17.77 -7.47 53.54
N LEU A 30 -16.55 -7.89 53.74
CA LEU A 30 -16.12 -8.59 54.95
C LEU A 30 -14.77 -8.06 55.42
N VAL A 31 -14.78 -7.59 56.66
CA VAL A 31 -13.63 -7.07 57.42
C VAL A 31 -13.13 -8.22 58.30
N CYS A 32 -11.85 -8.19 58.57
CA CYS A 32 -11.13 -8.66 59.74
C CYS A 32 -10.02 -9.67 59.55
N GLY A 33 -8.89 -9.28 60.08
CA GLY A 33 -7.94 -10.19 60.68
C GLY A 33 -6.48 -9.70 60.57
N ALA A 34 -6.05 -8.87 61.49
CA ALA A 34 -4.64 -8.56 61.71
C ALA A 34 -3.93 -9.74 62.41
N CYS A 35 -2.75 -10.09 61.94
CA CYS A 35 -1.69 -10.67 62.77
C CYS A 35 -0.32 -10.29 62.24
N ALA A 36 0.53 -9.86 63.14
CA ALA A 36 1.82 -9.24 62.94
C ALA A 36 2.98 -10.24 62.80
N ALA A 37 4.09 -9.67 62.32
CA ALA A 37 5.49 -10.02 62.56
C ALA A 37 6.16 -11.03 61.60
N GLY A 38 7.15 -10.51 60.90
CA GLY A 38 8.16 -11.28 60.18
C GLY A 38 9.01 -10.35 59.31
N GLN A 39 10.01 -9.67 59.90
CA GLN A 39 11.01 -8.89 59.13
C GLN A 39 11.93 -9.84 58.39
N GLY A 40 11.83 -9.83 57.08
CA GLY A 40 12.79 -10.45 56.19
C GLY A 40 13.14 -9.45 55.09
N SER A 41 14.30 -8.81 55.21
CA SER A 41 14.85 -7.92 54.18
C SER A 41 15.24 -8.72 52.95
N ALA A 42 14.46 -8.61 51.89
CA ALA A 42 14.88 -9.05 50.56
C ALA A 42 15.49 -7.85 49.81
N PRO A 43 16.60 -8.05 49.10
CA PRO A 43 17.18 -6.95 48.29
C PRO A 43 16.26 -6.62 47.14
N GLY A 44 15.80 -5.38 47.14
CA GLY A 44 15.00 -4.82 46.03
C GLY A 44 15.84 -4.75 44.78
N GLY A 45 15.76 -5.76 43.94
CA GLY A 45 16.13 -5.69 42.56
C GLY A 45 15.06 -4.90 41.83
N SER A 46 15.29 -3.60 41.61
CA SER A 46 14.54 -2.82 40.65
C SER A 46 14.69 -3.47 39.27
N ALA A 47 13.67 -4.20 38.83
CA ALA A 47 13.56 -4.62 37.45
C ALA A 47 13.48 -3.34 36.60
N GLN A 48 14.63 -2.90 36.12
CA GLN A 48 14.69 -1.89 35.08
C GLN A 48 13.99 -2.48 33.87
N THR A 49 12.77 -2.00 33.59
CA THR A 49 12.14 -2.18 32.29
C THR A 49 13.16 -1.72 31.26
N PRO A 50 13.59 -2.58 30.32
CA PRO A 50 14.53 -2.15 29.29
C PRO A 50 13.91 -0.96 28.58
N ALA A 51 14.58 0.20 28.62
CA ALA A 51 14.17 1.36 27.85
C ALA A 51 14.05 0.91 26.40
N ALA A 52 12.85 1.00 25.84
CA ALA A 52 12.62 0.73 24.44
C ALA A 52 13.63 1.55 23.66
N SER A 53 14.59 0.90 23.02
CA SER A 53 15.60 1.55 22.20
C SER A 53 14.87 2.26 21.08
N LEU A 54 14.77 3.59 21.15
CA LEU A 54 14.14 4.39 20.12
C LEU A 54 14.97 4.18 18.84
N LEU A 55 14.33 3.59 17.82
CA LEU A 55 14.96 3.45 16.52
C LEU A 55 15.25 4.85 15.97
N PRO A 56 16.43 5.09 15.38
CA PRO A 56 16.80 6.39 14.85
C PRO A 56 15.84 6.78 13.73
N THR A 57 15.34 8.02 13.78
CA THR A 57 14.40 8.56 12.82
C THR A 57 15.06 9.59 11.93
N ALA A 58 14.84 9.50 10.61
CA ALA A 58 15.29 10.53 9.69
C ALA A 58 14.47 11.81 9.90
N GLY A 59 15.14 12.96 9.93
CA GLY A 59 14.48 14.25 9.83
C GLY A 59 13.92 14.47 8.42
N VAL A 60 12.84 15.24 8.29
CA VAL A 60 12.19 15.53 7.00
C VAL A 60 12.15 17.04 6.79
N GLY A 61 12.68 17.52 5.66
CA GLY A 61 12.55 18.92 5.24
C GLY A 61 11.19 19.19 4.59
N GLN A 62 10.88 20.47 4.38
CA GLN A 62 9.68 20.86 3.60
C GLN A 62 9.78 20.32 2.18
N PRO A 63 8.69 19.74 1.63
CA PRO A 63 8.65 19.29 0.26
C PRO A 63 8.77 20.44 -0.74
N SER A 64 9.50 20.21 -1.82
CA SER A 64 9.46 21.09 -3.00
C SER A 64 8.53 20.50 -4.05
N VAL A 65 7.85 21.37 -4.82
CA VAL A 65 6.97 20.94 -5.91
C VAL A 65 7.77 20.82 -7.18
N LEU A 66 7.93 19.61 -7.71
CA LEU A 66 8.65 19.31 -8.95
C LEU A 66 7.78 19.50 -10.19
N ALA A 67 6.56 18.99 -10.16
CA ALA A 67 5.61 19.05 -11.27
C ALA A 67 4.21 19.36 -10.77
N ARG A 68 3.38 19.96 -11.66
CA ARG A 68 2.00 20.39 -11.36
C ARG A 68 1.06 20.02 -12.48
N ASN A 69 -0.26 20.12 -12.21
CA ASN A 69 -1.34 19.94 -13.19
C ASN A 69 -1.35 18.54 -13.82
N LEU A 70 -1.03 17.53 -13.04
CA LEU A 70 -1.13 16.13 -13.46
C LEU A 70 -2.59 15.63 -13.27
N ALA A 71 -2.96 14.56 -13.96
CA ALA A 71 -4.30 13.98 -13.90
C ALA A 71 -4.25 12.61 -13.21
N VAL A 72 -4.44 12.58 -11.89
CA VAL A 72 -4.42 11.36 -11.07
C VAL A 72 -3.15 10.53 -11.30
N PRO A 73 -1.94 11.08 -11.04
CA PRO A 73 -0.68 10.35 -11.21
C PRO A 73 -0.62 9.18 -10.24
N TRP A 74 -0.57 7.94 -10.81
CA TRP A 74 -0.75 6.74 -10.01
C TRP A 74 0.56 6.08 -9.59
N ALA A 75 1.54 5.97 -10.48
CA ALA A 75 2.82 5.35 -10.20
C ALA A 75 3.97 6.11 -10.86
N ILE A 76 5.17 5.95 -10.29
CA ILE A 76 6.43 6.50 -10.77
C ILE A 76 7.45 5.38 -10.88
N ALA A 77 8.24 5.35 -11.98
CA ALA A 77 9.41 4.50 -12.12
C ALA A 77 10.55 5.27 -12.79
N PHE A 78 11.75 5.21 -12.21
CA PHE A 78 12.91 5.92 -12.75
C PHE A 78 13.56 5.18 -13.91
N LEU A 79 13.93 5.92 -14.94
CA LEU A 79 14.82 5.49 -16.00
C LEU A 79 16.28 5.58 -15.53
N PRO A 80 17.22 4.80 -16.09
CA PRO A 80 18.64 4.86 -15.68
C PRO A 80 19.27 6.24 -15.75
N GLY A 81 18.77 7.14 -16.59
CA GLY A 81 19.22 8.53 -16.70
C GLY A 81 18.63 9.49 -15.65
N GLY A 82 17.83 9.00 -14.71
CA GLY A 82 17.25 9.78 -13.61
C GLY A 82 15.92 10.46 -13.94
N ASP A 83 15.47 10.51 -15.20
CA ASP A 83 14.10 10.89 -15.53
C ASP A 83 13.13 9.81 -15.08
N ALA A 84 11.87 10.17 -14.82
CA ALA A 84 10.85 9.24 -14.37
C ALA A 84 9.77 9.03 -15.44
N LEU A 85 9.24 7.82 -15.52
CA LEU A 85 7.97 7.52 -16.15
C LEU A 85 6.87 7.61 -15.09
N VAL A 86 5.77 8.26 -15.42
CA VAL A 86 4.62 8.46 -14.54
C VAL A 86 3.35 8.05 -15.27
N THR A 87 2.55 7.21 -14.64
CA THR A 87 1.25 6.81 -15.17
C THR A 87 0.16 7.74 -14.64
N GLU A 88 -0.79 8.11 -15.49
CA GLU A 88 -2.02 8.79 -15.11
C GLU A 88 -3.20 7.83 -15.25
N ARG A 89 -3.89 7.57 -14.15
CA ARG A 89 -4.91 6.51 -14.04
C ARG A 89 -6.04 6.68 -15.05
N ASP A 90 -6.67 7.84 -15.04
CA ASP A 90 -7.93 8.07 -15.75
C ASP A 90 -7.72 8.49 -17.21
N SER A 91 -6.65 9.20 -17.49
CA SER A 91 -6.29 9.62 -18.84
C SER A 91 -5.56 8.55 -19.66
N ALA A 92 -5.16 7.45 -19.01
CA ALA A 92 -4.33 6.40 -19.61
C ALA A 92 -3.01 6.91 -20.20
N ARG A 93 -2.55 8.11 -19.83
CA ARG A 93 -1.31 8.69 -20.34
C ARG A 93 -0.11 8.14 -19.58
N LEU A 94 0.93 7.82 -20.32
CA LEU A 94 2.26 7.63 -19.79
C LEU A 94 3.05 8.93 -20.01
N LEU A 95 3.54 9.50 -18.93
CA LEU A 95 4.32 10.73 -18.93
C LEU A 95 5.81 10.43 -18.69
N ARG A 96 6.68 11.29 -19.20
CA ARG A 96 8.08 11.41 -18.79
C ARG A 96 8.28 12.72 -18.05
N VAL A 97 8.84 12.64 -16.85
CA VAL A 97 9.14 13.78 -15.99
C VAL A 97 10.65 13.84 -15.77
N THR A 98 11.30 14.95 -16.13
CA THR A 98 12.73 15.11 -15.91
C THR A 98 13.03 15.47 -14.44
N GLN A 99 14.29 15.34 -14.04
CA GLN A 99 14.75 15.75 -12.70
C GLN A 99 14.53 17.26 -12.43
N GLN A 100 14.35 18.07 -13.47
CA GLN A 100 14.06 19.53 -13.39
C GLN A 100 12.55 19.80 -13.45
N GLY A 101 11.70 18.77 -13.45
CA GLY A 101 10.24 18.91 -13.42
C GLY A 101 9.57 19.18 -14.78
N ARG A 102 10.30 19.04 -15.90
CA ARG A 102 9.67 19.14 -17.23
C ARG A 102 8.83 17.89 -17.46
N VAL A 103 7.54 18.08 -17.73
CA VAL A 103 6.58 17.02 -18.03
C VAL A 103 6.38 16.95 -19.55
N SER A 104 6.44 15.75 -20.10
CA SER A 104 6.10 15.46 -21.50
C SER A 104 5.28 14.17 -21.59
N THR A 105 4.30 14.14 -22.49
CA THR A 105 3.50 12.94 -22.75
C THR A 105 4.27 12.00 -23.68
N VAL A 106 4.49 10.76 -23.25
CA VAL A 106 5.04 9.68 -24.07
C VAL A 106 3.97 9.15 -25.03
N GLY A 107 2.75 8.99 -24.53
CA GLY A 107 1.60 8.50 -25.28
C GLY A 107 0.44 8.10 -24.38
N THR A 108 -0.71 7.81 -25.00
CA THR A 108 -1.83 7.15 -24.35
C THR A 108 -1.69 5.64 -24.52
N VAL A 109 -1.80 4.87 -23.44
CA VAL A 109 -1.68 3.42 -23.47
C VAL A 109 -2.97 2.82 -24.04
N PRO A 110 -2.91 2.08 -25.17
CA PRO A 110 -4.12 1.55 -25.79
C PRO A 110 -4.75 0.44 -24.95
N GLY A 111 -6.08 0.31 -25.05
CA GLY A 111 -6.85 -0.75 -24.37
C GLY A 111 -7.06 -0.53 -22.87
N VAL A 112 -6.65 0.61 -22.33
CA VAL A 112 -6.98 1.00 -20.95
C VAL A 112 -8.42 1.52 -20.90
N GLU A 113 -9.21 0.94 -19.99
CA GLU A 113 -10.60 1.32 -19.75
C GLU A 113 -10.76 1.73 -18.29
N PRO A 114 -10.61 3.03 -17.95
CA PRO A 114 -10.73 3.51 -16.58
C PRO A 114 -12.14 3.30 -16.04
N TYR A 115 -12.23 2.74 -14.85
CA TYR A 115 -13.49 2.58 -14.13
C TYR A 115 -13.25 2.49 -12.62
N GLY A 116 -13.82 3.41 -11.85
CA GLY A 116 -13.63 3.47 -10.41
C GLY A 116 -12.16 3.67 -10.02
N GLU A 117 -11.54 2.67 -9.39
CA GLU A 117 -10.12 2.66 -9.02
C GLU A 117 -9.23 2.07 -10.12
N GLY A 118 -9.80 1.43 -11.13
CA GLY A 118 -9.07 0.87 -12.25
C GLY A 118 -8.69 1.91 -13.30
N GLY A 119 -7.73 1.57 -14.14
CA GLY A 119 -7.19 2.43 -15.20
C GLY A 119 -5.74 2.09 -15.52
N LEU A 120 -4.91 3.07 -15.85
CA LEU A 120 -3.47 2.90 -16.01
C LEU A 120 -2.80 3.05 -14.64
N LEU A 121 -2.39 1.93 -14.02
CA LEU A 121 -1.96 1.86 -12.63
C LEU A 121 -0.44 1.79 -12.51
N GLY A 122 0.12 0.61 -12.26
CA GLY A 122 1.54 0.42 -12.00
C GLY A 122 2.44 0.62 -13.23
N VAL A 123 3.66 1.08 -12.98
CA VAL A 123 4.75 1.10 -13.97
C VAL A 123 6.03 0.59 -13.32
N ALA A 124 6.79 -0.23 -14.04
CA ALA A 124 8.13 -0.66 -13.66
C ALA A 124 9.08 -0.62 -14.86
N VAL A 125 10.32 -0.27 -14.61
CA VAL A 125 11.39 -0.25 -15.63
C VAL A 125 12.26 -1.49 -15.44
N SER A 126 12.60 -2.17 -16.53
CA SER A 126 13.47 -3.34 -16.49
C SER A 126 14.79 -3.06 -15.77
N PRO A 127 15.26 -3.93 -14.87
CA PRO A 127 16.62 -3.83 -14.32
C PRO A 127 17.71 -3.88 -15.41
N SER A 128 17.37 -4.45 -16.56
CA SER A 128 18.24 -4.52 -17.74
C SER A 128 17.93 -3.47 -18.81
N PHE A 129 17.23 -2.40 -18.46
CA PHE A 129 16.72 -1.40 -19.40
C PHE A 129 17.77 -0.85 -20.39
N GLY A 130 19.02 -0.74 -19.97
CA GLY A 130 20.12 -0.33 -20.87
C GLY A 130 20.26 -1.25 -22.09
N ARG A 131 19.90 -2.53 -21.96
CA ARG A 131 19.99 -3.56 -23.01
C ARG A 131 18.68 -3.81 -23.70
N ASP A 132 17.59 -3.95 -22.91
CA ASP A 132 16.30 -4.45 -23.42
C ASP A 132 15.26 -3.36 -23.70
N ARG A 133 15.43 -2.18 -23.05
CA ARG A 133 14.53 -1.02 -23.17
C ARG A 133 13.09 -1.35 -22.76
N LEU A 134 12.87 -2.35 -21.91
CA LEU A 134 11.55 -2.80 -21.52
C LEU A 134 10.98 -1.96 -20.37
N VAL A 135 9.71 -1.63 -20.52
CA VAL A 135 8.84 -1.00 -19.51
C VAL A 135 7.61 -1.88 -19.34
N TYR A 136 7.20 -2.06 -18.11
CA TYR A 136 6.08 -2.89 -17.69
C TYR A 136 4.98 -2.02 -17.13
N LEU A 137 3.74 -2.34 -17.46
CA LEU A 137 2.55 -1.62 -16.99
C LEU A 137 1.55 -2.61 -16.40
N TYR A 138 0.90 -2.18 -15.34
CA TYR A 138 -0.32 -2.80 -14.84
C TYR A 138 -1.49 -1.90 -15.25
N LEU A 139 -2.48 -2.44 -15.91
CA LEU A 139 -3.60 -1.68 -16.45
C LEU A 139 -4.92 -2.46 -16.36
N SER A 140 -6.02 -1.71 -16.31
CA SER A 140 -7.38 -2.25 -16.41
C SER A 140 -7.90 -2.12 -17.84
N THR A 141 -8.43 -3.22 -18.37
CA THR A 141 -9.15 -3.25 -19.66
C THR A 141 -10.67 -3.28 -19.42
N ALA A 142 -11.47 -3.45 -20.44
CA ALA A 142 -12.92 -3.64 -20.27
C ALA A 142 -13.28 -4.90 -19.45
N THR A 143 -12.44 -5.93 -19.47
CA THR A 143 -12.77 -7.26 -18.93
C THR A 143 -11.92 -7.71 -17.74
N ASP A 144 -10.68 -7.26 -17.66
CA ASP A 144 -9.71 -7.71 -16.64
C ASP A 144 -8.67 -6.65 -16.32
N ASN A 145 -7.90 -6.88 -15.27
CA ASN A 145 -6.62 -6.23 -15.07
C ASN A 145 -5.52 -7.05 -15.73
N ARG A 146 -4.47 -6.39 -16.26
CA ARG A 146 -3.38 -7.05 -16.98
C ARG A 146 -2.02 -6.47 -16.62
N ILE A 147 -1.01 -7.32 -16.78
CA ILE A 147 0.38 -6.89 -16.83
C ILE A 147 0.84 -7.01 -18.27
N VAL A 148 1.30 -5.89 -18.82
CA VAL A 148 1.85 -5.82 -20.17
C VAL A 148 3.25 -5.24 -20.14
N ARG A 149 4.03 -5.48 -21.20
CA ARG A 149 5.32 -4.79 -21.40
C ARG A 149 5.42 -4.23 -22.81
N PHE A 150 6.32 -3.29 -23.00
CA PHE A 150 6.66 -2.72 -24.30
C PHE A 150 8.10 -2.24 -24.35
N ARG A 151 8.64 -2.07 -25.58
CA ARG A 151 9.94 -1.41 -25.76
C ARG A 151 9.75 0.10 -25.80
N PHE A 152 10.46 0.78 -24.92
CA PHE A 152 10.45 2.23 -24.82
C PHE A 152 11.55 2.84 -25.68
N SER A 153 11.18 3.57 -26.73
CA SER A 153 12.11 4.23 -27.65
C SER A 153 12.59 5.62 -27.19
N GLY A 154 12.19 6.05 -25.99
CA GLY A 154 12.49 7.38 -25.44
C GLY A 154 11.35 8.40 -25.60
N SER A 155 10.50 8.26 -26.62
CA SER A 155 9.38 9.16 -26.90
C SER A 155 8.07 8.48 -27.29
N ARG A 156 8.05 7.15 -27.39
CA ARG A 156 6.87 6.39 -27.85
C ARG A 156 6.68 5.10 -27.08
N ILE A 157 5.41 4.71 -26.95
CA ILE A 157 4.98 3.39 -26.49
C ILE A 157 5.05 2.46 -27.70
N GLY A 158 5.84 1.39 -27.60
CA GLY A 158 5.87 0.31 -28.60
C GLY A 158 4.62 -0.57 -28.52
N PRO A 159 4.52 -1.60 -29.39
CA PRO A 159 3.47 -2.61 -29.27
C PRO A 159 3.46 -3.22 -27.87
N LEU A 160 2.25 -3.43 -27.33
CA LEU A 160 2.08 -4.04 -26.01
C LEU A 160 2.11 -5.56 -26.13
N ASP A 161 2.95 -6.18 -25.31
CA ASP A 161 3.04 -7.64 -25.13
C ASP A 161 2.38 -8.00 -23.81
N ALA A 162 1.28 -8.76 -23.84
CA ALA A 162 0.54 -9.18 -22.67
C ALA A 162 1.26 -10.32 -21.96
N LEU A 163 1.67 -10.13 -20.73
CA LEU A 163 2.38 -11.12 -19.91
C LEU A 163 1.45 -11.89 -18.98
N VAL A 164 0.54 -11.19 -18.31
CA VAL A 164 -0.46 -11.77 -17.41
C VAL A 164 -1.80 -11.13 -17.72
N THR A 165 -2.80 -11.94 -17.92
CA THR A 165 -4.20 -11.55 -18.19
C THR A 165 -5.11 -12.16 -17.15
N SER A 166 -6.39 -11.83 -17.21
CA SER A 166 -7.43 -12.43 -16.35
C SER A 166 -7.20 -12.20 -14.84
N ILE A 167 -6.48 -11.13 -14.46
CA ILE A 167 -6.50 -10.65 -13.09
C ILE A 167 -7.88 -10.03 -12.87
N PRO A 168 -8.62 -10.43 -11.82
CA PRO A 168 -9.95 -9.90 -11.56
C PRO A 168 -9.99 -8.37 -11.49
N ARG A 169 -11.08 -7.78 -11.98
CA ARG A 169 -11.29 -6.33 -12.08
C ARG A 169 -12.67 -5.93 -11.60
N ALA A 170 -12.78 -4.80 -10.88
CA ALA A 170 -14.05 -4.15 -10.54
C ALA A 170 -13.87 -2.63 -10.38
N ALA A 171 -14.92 -1.95 -9.89
CA ALA A 171 -14.88 -0.53 -9.56
C ALA A 171 -13.86 -0.22 -8.45
N ASN A 172 -13.59 -1.17 -7.58
CA ASN A 172 -12.67 -1.04 -6.44
C ASN A 172 -11.76 -2.27 -6.31
N HIS A 173 -10.73 -2.15 -5.45
CA HIS A 173 -9.78 -3.20 -5.09
C HIS A 173 -9.10 -3.84 -6.32
N ASN A 174 -8.54 -3.01 -7.18
CA ASN A 174 -7.81 -3.47 -8.36
C ASN A 174 -6.32 -3.75 -8.07
N GLY A 175 -5.82 -3.37 -6.89
CA GLY A 175 -4.39 -3.43 -6.58
C GLY A 175 -3.59 -2.53 -7.53
N GLY A 176 -2.65 -3.11 -8.27
CA GLY A 176 -1.99 -2.43 -9.38
C GLY A 176 -0.52 -2.09 -9.17
N ARG A 177 0.05 -2.26 -7.97
CA ARG A 177 1.47 -1.98 -7.77
C ARG A 177 2.32 -2.98 -8.52
N LEU A 178 3.31 -2.46 -9.24
CA LEU A 178 4.26 -3.22 -10.05
C LEU A 178 5.68 -2.77 -9.71
N ALA A 179 6.59 -3.71 -9.44
CA ALA A 179 7.98 -3.40 -9.13
C ALA A 179 8.89 -4.59 -9.44
N PHE A 180 10.16 -4.32 -9.75
CA PHE A 180 11.20 -5.34 -9.73
C PHE A 180 11.77 -5.46 -8.32
N GLY A 181 11.82 -6.69 -7.81
CA GLY A 181 12.48 -7.00 -6.56
C GLY A 181 14.02 -7.07 -6.69
N PRO A 182 14.74 -7.14 -5.56
CA PRO A 182 16.19 -7.27 -5.56
C PRO A 182 16.70 -8.57 -6.20
N ASP A 183 15.82 -9.55 -6.37
CA ASP A 183 16.04 -10.83 -7.05
C ASP A 183 15.91 -10.74 -8.59
N GLY A 184 15.61 -9.55 -9.13
CA GLY A 184 15.39 -9.32 -10.55
C GLY A 184 14.07 -9.87 -11.09
N MET A 185 13.19 -10.38 -10.22
CA MET A 185 11.85 -10.84 -10.61
C MET A 185 10.87 -9.67 -10.61
N LEU A 186 9.84 -9.75 -11.44
CA LEU A 186 8.73 -8.82 -11.46
C LEU A 186 7.71 -9.22 -10.41
N TRP A 187 7.30 -8.27 -9.60
CA TRP A 187 6.30 -8.43 -8.55
C TRP A 187 5.08 -7.56 -8.83
N ALA A 188 3.91 -8.12 -8.57
CA ALA A 188 2.65 -7.40 -8.73
C ALA A 188 1.77 -7.61 -7.50
N ALA A 189 1.09 -6.54 -7.09
CA ALA A 189 0.09 -6.58 -6.04
C ALA A 189 -1.30 -6.47 -6.66
N THR A 190 -2.23 -7.32 -6.24
CA THR A 190 -3.60 -7.37 -6.74
C THR A 190 -4.60 -7.18 -5.62
N GLY A 191 -5.80 -6.72 -5.96
CA GLY A 191 -6.94 -6.67 -5.06
C GLY A 191 -7.93 -7.80 -5.35
N GLU A 192 -8.84 -8.03 -4.43
CA GLU A 192 -9.87 -9.08 -4.54
C GLU A 192 -11.12 -8.62 -5.31
N HIS A 193 -11.10 -7.41 -5.85
CA HIS A 193 -12.11 -6.78 -6.72
C HIS A 193 -13.55 -6.75 -6.15
N GLY A 194 -13.71 -6.80 -4.82
CA GLY A 194 -15.02 -6.83 -4.14
C GLY A 194 -15.58 -8.23 -3.93
N GLU A 195 -14.80 -9.27 -4.24
CA GLU A 195 -15.13 -10.68 -4.03
C GLU A 195 -14.18 -11.29 -2.97
N PRO A 196 -14.44 -11.10 -1.66
CA PRO A 196 -13.50 -11.43 -0.59
C PRO A 196 -13.02 -12.88 -0.61
N GLY A 197 -13.83 -13.82 -1.09
CA GLY A 197 -13.49 -15.24 -1.21
C GLY A 197 -12.29 -15.52 -2.11
N LEU A 198 -12.08 -14.69 -3.13
CA LEU A 198 -10.95 -14.84 -4.06
C LEU A 198 -9.59 -14.65 -3.37
N ALA A 199 -9.54 -13.89 -2.29
CA ALA A 199 -8.31 -13.70 -1.53
C ALA A 199 -7.75 -15.04 -1.01
N GLN A 200 -8.62 -15.98 -0.62
CA GLN A 200 -8.25 -17.31 -0.11
C GLN A 200 -8.11 -18.36 -1.21
N ASP A 201 -8.71 -18.14 -2.40
CA ASP A 201 -8.59 -19.04 -3.55
C ASP A 201 -7.22 -18.84 -4.22
N ARG A 202 -6.35 -19.86 -4.17
CA ARG A 202 -5.00 -19.82 -4.75
C ARG A 202 -4.96 -20.02 -6.27
N ASP A 203 -6.07 -20.41 -6.88
CA ASP A 203 -6.20 -20.51 -8.34
C ASP A 203 -6.61 -19.16 -8.94
N SER A 204 -7.15 -18.25 -8.13
CA SER A 204 -7.43 -16.86 -8.49
C SER A 204 -6.19 -15.99 -8.36
N LEU A 205 -6.02 -14.99 -9.25
CA LEU A 205 -5.01 -13.95 -9.15
C LEU A 205 -5.48 -12.73 -8.34
N GLY A 206 -6.72 -12.69 -7.88
CA GLY A 206 -7.26 -11.61 -7.03
C GLY A 206 -6.84 -11.74 -5.57
N GLY A 207 -6.51 -10.61 -4.91
CA GLY A 207 -6.12 -10.58 -3.50
C GLY A 207 -4.80 -11.31 -3.22
N LYS A 208 -3.78 -11.05 -4.04
CA LYS A 208 -2.49 -11.75 -4.03
C LYS A 208 -1.31 -10.77 -4.11
N ILE A 209 -0.16 -11.23 -3.68
CA ILE A 209 1.12 -10.75 -4.20
C ILE A 209 1.64 -11.81 -5.15
N LEU A 210 1.90 -11.39 -6.38
CA LEU A 210 2.39 -12.25 -7.47
C LEU A 210 3.89 -12.03 -7.66
N ARG A 211 4.61 -13.09 -8.01
CA ARG A 211 6.04 -13.06 -8.36
C ARG A 211 6.28 -13.83 -9.63
N MET A 212 6.90 -13.18 -10.61
CA MET A 212 7.08 -13.73 -11.95
C MET A 212 8.45 -13.37 -12.54
N THR A 213 8.87 -14.12 -13.52
CA THR A 213 10.01 -13.75 -14.38
C THR A 213 9.67 -12.47 -15.18
N PRO A 214 10.66 -11.77 -15.75
CA PRO A 214 10.40 -10.65 -16.65
C PRO A 214 9.54 -11.01 -17.88
N ASP A 215 9.34 -12.31 -18.16
CA ASP A 215 8.48 -12.82 -19.24
C ASP A 215 7.08 -13.24 -18.77
N GLY A 216 6.71 -12.92 -17.52
CA GLY A 216 5.38 -13.21 -16.98
C GLY A 216 5.14 -14.66 -16.56
N ARG A 217 6.18 -15.50 -16.50
CA ARG A 217 6.08 -16.89 -16.04
C ARG A 217 6.27 -16.98 -14.53
N PRO A 218 5.70 -18.02 -13.87
CA PRO A 218 5.99 -18.28 -12.46
C PRO A 218 7.51 -18.25 -12.20
N ALA A 219 7.94 -17.45 -11.24
CA ALA A 219 9.37 -17.36 -10.93
C ALA A 219 9.85 -18.63 -10.22
N PRO A 220 11.10 -19.09 -10.46
CA PRO A 220 11.67 -20.21 -9.75
C PRO A 220 11.59 -20.02 -8.24
N GLY A 221 11.18 -21.05 -7.52
CA GLY A 221 11.06 -21.02 -6.07
C GLY A 221 9.75 -20.41 -5.54
N ASN A 222 8.77 -20.10 -6.38
CA ASN A 222 7.43 -19.75 -5.91
C ASN A 222 6.81 -20.90 -5.10
N PRO A 223 6.06 -20.61 -4.02
CA PRO A 223 5.64 -21.64 -3.06
C PRO A 223 4.62 -22.62 -3.61
N PHE A 224 3.84 -22.22 -4.63
CA PHE A 224 2.73 -23.01 -5.16
C PHE A 224 2.93 -23.44 -6.61
N GLY A 225 4.10 -23.20 -7.20
CA GLY A 225 4.36 -23.50 -8.62
C GLY A 225 3.59 -22.59 -9.60
N THR A 226 2.85 -21.60 -9.11
CA THR A 226 2.08 -20.61 -9.86
C THR A 226 2.70 -19.21 -9.71
N LEU A 227 2.03 -18.18 -10.22
CA LEU A 227 2.43 -16.78 -10.00
C LEU A 227 2.29 -16.33 -8.54
N VAL A 228 1.44 -17.01 -7.75
CA VAL A 228 1.10 -16.61 -6.39
C VAL A 228 2.29 -16.78 -5.45
N TRP A 229 2.68 -15.68 -4.79
CA TRP A 229 3.69 -15.67 -3.73
C TRP A 229 3.07 -15.69 -2.33
N THR A 230 2.04 -14.84 -2.11
CA THR A 230 1.22 -14.80 -0.91
C THR A 230 -0.25 -14.59 -1.27
N TYR A 231 -1.13 -14.89 -0.34
CA TYR A 231 -2.58 -14.83 -0.52
C TYR A 231 -3.29 -14.35 0.74
N GLY A 232 -4.60 -14.16 0.65
CA GLY A 232 -5.38 -13.64 1.78
C GLY A 232 -5.24 -12.13 1.92
N HIS A 233 -5.06 -11.41 0.82
CA HIS A 233 -5.00 -9.95 0.75
C HIS A 233 -6.32 -9.36 0.26
N ARG A 234 -6.67 -8.16 0.77
CA ARG A 234 -7.84 -7.42 0.30
C ARG A 234 -7.48 -6.51 -0.88
N ASN A 235 -6.61 -5.52 -0.67
CA ASN A 235 -6.19 -4.58 -1.70
C ASN A 235 -4.81 -4.02 -1.39
N VAL A 236 -3.79 -4.60 -1.99
CA VAL A 236 -2.40 -4.19 -1.80
C VAL A 236 -2.02 -3.14 -2.85
N GLU A 237 -1.53 -1.97 -2.43
CA GLU A 237 -1.13 -0.88 -3.33
C GLU A 237 0.33 -0.42 -3.21
N GLY A 238 1.09 -0.94 -2.26
CA GLY A 238 2.49 -0.60 -2.11
C GLY A 238 3.38 -1.82 -1.88
N LEU A 239 4.57 -1.81 -2.48
CA LEU A 239 5.60 -2.82 -2.31
C LEU A 239 6.94 -2.12 -2.11
N ALA A 240 7.71 -2.53 -1.10
CA ALA A 240 9.05 -2.00 -0.85
C ALA A 240 9.97 -3.10 -0.29
N TRP A 241 11.28 -2.99 -0.56
CA TRP A 241 12.30 -3.89 -0.03
C TRP A 241 13.37 -3.11 0.72
N ASP A 242 13.80 -3.63 1.85
CA ASP A 242 14.94 -3.09 2.57
C ASP A 242 16.27 -3.66 2.04
N GLY A 243 17.38 -3.15 2.60
CA GLY A 243 18.72 -3.57 2.19
C GLY A 243 19.06 -5.03 2.50
N ALA A 244 18.28 -5.72 3.33
CA ALA A 244 18.39 -7.14 3.62
C ALA A 244 17.49 -8.01 2.71
N GLY A 245 16.78 -7.39 1.76
CA GLY A 245 15.85 -8.07 0.85
C GLY A 245 14.50 -8.42 1.47
N ARG A 246 14.19 -7.92 2.66
CA ARG A 246 12.89 -8.13 3.31
C ARG A 246 11.83 -7.26 2.64
N MET A 247 10.72 -7.86 2.30
CA MET A 247 9.62 -7.21 1.58
C MET A 247 8.54 -6.72 2.53
N TYR A 248 8.05 -5.52 2.26
CA TYR A 248 6.95 -4.88 2.96
C TYR A 248 5.87 -4.50 1.96
N ALA A 249 4.60 -4.65 2.36
CA ALA A 249 3.45 -4.26 1.58
C ALA A 249 2.50 -3.38 2.38
N THR A 250 1.84 -2.47 1.69
CA THR A 250 0.73 -1.66 2.23
C THR A 250 -0.59 -2.24 1.76
N GLU A 251 -1.57 -2.30 2.63
CA GLU A 251 -2.84 -2.93 2.33
C GLU A 251 -4.02 -2.13 2.90
N PHE A 252 -5.06 -1.93 2.08
CA PHE A 252 -6.31 -1.32 2.52
C PHE A 252 -7.17 -2.37 3.20
N GLY A 253 -7.54 -2.12 4.45
CA GLY A 253 -8.58 -2.85 5.12
C GLY A 253 -9.99 -2.44 4.69
N GLN A 254 -10.99 -3.00 5.34
CA GLN A 254 -12.38 -2.65 5.03
C GLN A 254 -12.86 -1.52 5.94
N ASP A 255 -13.04 -1.81 7.22
CA ASP A 255 -13.68 -0.89 8.16
C ASP A 255 -12.86 -0.69 9.45
N ARG A 256 -11.95 -1.61 9.74
CA ARG A 256 -11.26 -1.65 11.02
C ARG A 256 -9.80 -1.20 10.91
N PHE A 257 -9.03 -1.82 10.01
CA PHE A 257 -7.59 -1.62 9.98
C PHE A 257 -7.03 -1.66 8.55
N ASP A 258 -6.32 -0.59 8.19
CA ASP A 258 -5.33 -0.60 7.12
C ASP A 258 -3.99 -1.11 7.68
N GLU A 259 -3.16 -1.74 6.83
CA GLU A 259 -2.05 -2.54 7.31
C GLU A 259 -0.71 -2.25 6.61
N ILE A 260 0.37 -2.44 7.37
CA ILE A 260 1.70 -2.70 6.84
C ILE A 260 2.06 -4.14 7.14
N ASN A 261 2.26 -4.91 6.10
CA ASN A 261 2.57 -6.32 6.17
C ASN A 261 4.03 -6.60 5.83
N ARG A 262 4.73 -7.43 6.63
CA ARG A 262 5.98 -8.05 6.21
C ARG A 262 5.66 -9.27 5.37
N ILE A 263 6.08 -9.26 4.12
CA ILE A 263 5.72 -10.31 3.16
C ILE A 263 6.68 -11.49 3.23
N GLN A 264 6.14 -12.67 3.51
CA GLN A 264 6.87 -13.92 3.64
C GLN A 264 6.29 -14.98 2.70
N LYS A 265 7.18 -15.72 2.07
CA LYS A 265 6.86 -16.76 1.07
C LYS A 265 5.79 -17.74 1.56
N GLY A 266 4.69 -17.86 0.80
CA GLY A 266 3.64 -18.85 1.05
C GLY A 266 2.66 -18.49 2.17
N HIS A 267 2.83 -17.35 2.85
CA HIS A 267 1.98 -16.97 3.97
C HIS A 267 0.59 -16.51 3.51
N ASN A 268 -0.39 -16.75 4.40
CA ASN A 268 -1.76 -16.26 4.30
C ASN A 268 -1.92 -15.05 5.24
N TYR A 269 -2.41 -13.93 4.68
CA TYR A 269 -2.61 -12.67 5.41
C TYR A 269 -4.02 -12.49 5.96
N GLY A 270 -4.88 -13.50 5.78
CA GLY A 270 -6.10 -13.69 6.56
C GLY A 270 -7.37 -13.12 5.96
N TRP A 271 -7.32 -12.16 5.04
CA TRP A 271 -8.54 -11.59 4.47
C TRP A 271 -9.39 -12.68 3.76
N PRO A 272 -10.72 -12.73 3.97
CA PRO A 272 -11.55 -11.85 4.80
C PRO A 272 -11.74 -12.31 6.25
N ALA A 273 -11.14 -13.41 6.66
CA ALA A 273 -11.36 -13.99 8.00
C ALA A 273 -10.65 -13.22 9.12
N ALA A 274 -9.59 -12.47 8.79
CA ALA A 274 -8.86 -11.60 9.71
C ALA A 274 -8.63 -10.23 9.06
N GLU A 275 -8.63 -9.18 9.89
CA GLU A 275 -8.29 -7.79 9.57
C GLU A 275 -7.62 -7.19 10.80
N GLY A 276 -6.37 -6.74 10.67
CA GLY A 276 -5.56 -6.29 11.79
C GLY A 276 -4.88 -7.43 12.54
N VAL A 277 -4.36 -7.11 13.73
CA VAL A 277 -3.65 -8.04 14.61
C VAL A 277 -4.64 -9.02 15.25
N GLY A 278 -4.20 -10.25 15.47
CA GLY A 278 -4.95 -11.27 16.22
C GLY A 278 -5.44 -12.44 15.38
N GLY A 279 -4.77 -12.76 14.28
CA GLY A 279 -5.04 -13.94 13.45
C GLY A 279 -4.81 -15.29 14.14
N GLY A 280 -4.48 -15.29 15.44
CA GLY A 280 -4.34 -16.50 16.26
C GLY A 280 -3.22 -17.43 15.82
N GLY A 281 -2.18 -16.91 15.16
CA GLY A 281 -1.09 -17.70 14.59
C GLY A 281 -1.47 -18.47 13.32
N ARG A 282 -2.74 -18.40 12.92
CA ARG A 282 -3.23 -19.01 11.66
C ARG A 282 -2.93 -18.14 10.44
N TYR A 283 -2.90 -16.84 10.66
CA TYR A 283 -2.62 -15.83 9.64
C TYR A 283 -1.43 -14.99 10.08
N ALA A 284 -0.75 -14.38 9.11
CA ALA A 284 0.35 -13.46 9.39
C ALA A 284 -0.23 -12.13 9.93
N ASP A 285 0.20 -11.75 11.12
CA ASP A 285 -0.19 -10.46 11.70
C ASP A 285 0.57 -9.30 11.03
N PRO A 286 -0.08 -8.13 10.84
CA PRO A 286 0.59 -6.94 10.33
C PRO A 286 1.60 -6.38 11.33
N LEU A 287 2.62 -5.69 10.81
CA LEU A 287 3.60 -4.94 11.60
C LEU A 287 3.02 -3.66 12.19
N VAL A 288 2.12 -3.03 11.44
CA VAL A 288 1.41 -1.80 11.81
C VAL A 288 -0.02 -1.91 11.32
N ALA A 289 -0.96 -1.47 12.13
CA ALA A 289 -2.36 -1.35 11.78
C ALA A 289 -2.89 0.03 12.17
N TRP A 290 -3.66 0.67 11.30
CA TRP A 290 -4.28 1.97 11.52
C TRP A 290 -5.77 1.92 11.23
N PRO A 291 -6.60 2.71 11.91
CA PRO A 291 -7.95 3.01 11.43
C PRO A 291 -7.90 3.58 10.01
N PRO A 292 -8.86 3.24 9.11
CA PRO A 292 -8.82 3.66 7.70
C PRO A 292 -8.84 5.17 7.45
N ASP A 293 -9.31 5.98 8.41
CA ASP A 293 -9.27 7.44 8.35
C ASP A 293 -7.88 8.04 8.58
N GLN A 294 -6.94 7.25 9.11
CA GLN A 294 -5.56 7.67 9.32
C GLN A 294 -4.62 7.27 8.18
N ALA A 295 -5.03 6.33 7.32
CA ALA A 295 -4.14 5.80 6.31
C ALA A 295 -4.79 5.71 4.91
N SER A 296 -5.44 4.64 4.51
CA SER A 296 -5.59 4.20 3.11
C SER A 296 -4.22 4.19 2.43
N PRO A 297 -3.31 3.28 2.86
CA PRO A 297 -1.88 3.34 2.55
C PRO A 297 -1.61 2.82 1.14
N SER A 298 -1.19 3.69 0.23
CA SER A 298 -0.91 3.34 -1.16
C SER A 298 0.59 3.06 -1.39
N GLY A 299 1.31 3.94 -2.08
CA GLY A 299 2.72 3.72 -2.40
C GLY A 299 3.61 3.60 -1.18
N ALA A 300 4.69 2.81 -1.30
CA ALA A 300 5.68 2.58 -0.26
C ALA A 300 7.10 2.65 -0.82
N ALA A 301 8.04 3.20 -0.04
CA ALA A 301 9.46 3.26 -0.37
C ALA A 301 10.32 3.14 0.90
N ILE A 302 11.54 2.60 0.77
CA ILE A 302 12.49 2.54 1.88
C ILE A 302 13.71 3.39 1.56
N THR A 303 13.98 4.34 2.44
CA THR A 303 15.20 5.15 2.42
C THR A 303 15.49 5.70 3.83
N ALA A 304 16.71 6.06 4.11
CA ALA A 304 17.15 6.65 5.38
C ALA A 304 16.67 5.86 6.62
N GLY A 305 16.74 4.52 6.57
CA GLY A 305 16.40 3.65 7.70
C GLY A 305 14.89 3.57 8.02
N SER A 306 14.03 4.05 7.14
CA SER A 306 12.58 4.06 7.36
C SER A 306 11.82 3.58 6.14
N LEU A 307 10.67 2.94 6.38
CA LEU A 307 9.62 2.72 5.39
C LEU A 307 8.74 3.98 5.35
N TRP A 308 8.57 4.54 4.17
CA TRP A 308 7.75 5.71 3.89
C TRP A 308 6.50 5.28 3.15
N VAL A 309 5.33 5.72 3.62
CA VAL A 309 4.04 5.30 3.09
C VAL A 309 3.16 6.50 2.80
N ALA A 310 2.73 6.61 1.56
CA ALA A 310 1.78 7.63 1.12
C ALA A 310 0.36 7.22 1.50
N ALA A 311 -0.35 8.08 2.23
CA ALA A 311 -1.70 7.84 2.72
C ALA A 311 -2.73 8.70 1.98
N LEU A 312 -3.74 8.03 1.41
CA LEU A 312 -4.80 8.68 0.64
C LEU A 312 -5.84 9.33 1.55
N ARG A 313 -6.60 8.53 2.31
CA ARG A 313 -7.65 9.06 3.19
C ARG A 313 -7.06 9.78 4.40
N GLY A 314 -5.92 9.31 4.88
CA GLY A 314 -5.19 9.95 5.98
C GLY A 314 -4.47 11.23 5.59
N GLU A 315 -4.38 11.59 4.31
CA GLU A 315 -3.79 12.83 3.78
C GLU A 315 -2.43 13.16 4.40
N ARG A 316 -1.53 12.17 4.50
CA ARG A 316 -0.21 12.31 5.12
C ARG A 316 0.83 11.39 4.51
N LEU A 317 2.08 11.66 4.83
CA LEU A 317 3.18 10.73 4.60
C LEU A 317 3.55 10.10 5.95
N TRP A 318 3.41 8.79 6.06
CA TRP A 318 3.86 8.03 7.21
C TRP A 318 5.33 7.67 7.07
N GLN A 319 6.10 7.84 8.16
CA GLN A 319 7.44 7.33 8.35
C GLN A 319 7.42 6.23 9.41
N ILE A 320 7.85 5.03 9.07
CA ILE A 320 7.97 3.90 9.97
C ILE A 320 9.44 3.55 10.10
N PRO A 321 10.10 3.85 11.23
CA PRO A 321 11.49 3.48 11.46
C PRO A 321 11.66 1.95 11.40
N LEU A 322 12.69 1.47 10.70
CA LEU A 322 12.98 0.04 10.54
C LEU A 322 14.24 -0.36 11.31
N GLY A 323 14.11 -1.39 12.16
CA GLY A 323 15.22 -2.01 12.87
C GLY A 323 15.90 -3.13 12.10
N ARG A 324 17.02 -3.63 12.66
CA ARG A 324 17.83 -4.69 12.00
C ARG A 324 17.11 -6.02 11.87
N ALA A 325 16.33 -6.41 12.87
CA ALA A 325 15.63 -7.70 12.93
C ALA A 325 14.16 -7.65 12.49
N SER A 326 13.76 -6.65 11.70
CA SER A 326 12.36 -6.35 11.31
C SER A 326 11.53 -5.70 12.42
N GLU A 327 12.19 -5.17 13.43
CA GLU A 327 11.54 -4.30 14.39
C GLU A 327 11.05 -3.06 13.65
N VAL A 328 9.85 -2.59 14.02
CA VAL A 328 9.31 -1.33 13.53
C VAL A 328 9.16 -0.37 14.70
N GLY A 329 9.63 0.85 14.50
CA GLY A 329 9.41 1.94 15.46
C GLY A 329 7.99 2.50 15.36
N THR A 330 7.66 3.40 16.28
CA THR A 330 6.37 4.10 16.25
C THR A 330 6.25 4.91 14.96
N PRO A 331 5.15 4.72 14.19
CA PRO A 331 4.90 5.52 12.99
C PRO A 331 4.80 7.00 13.29
N ILE A 332 5.42 7.83 12.44
CA ILE A 332 5.44 9.29 12.54
C ILE A 332 4.71 9.86 11.34
N ALA A 333 3.73 10.72 11.59
CA ALA A 333 2.97 11.40 10.56
C ALA A 333 3.66 12.71 10.13
N HIS A 334 3.78 12.93 8.83
CA HIS A 334 4.30 14.14 8.23
C HIS A 334 3.26 14.76 7.29
N PHE A 335 3.23 16.10 7.19
CA PHE A 335 2.44 16.87 6.22
C PHE A 335 0.94 16.56 6.27
N VAL A 336 0.39 16.39 7.47
CA VAL A 336 -1.03 16.02 7.68
C VAL A 336 -1.94 17.11 7.14
N GLY A 337 -2.71 16.79 6.08
CA GLY A 337 -3.62 17.73 5.41
C GLY A 337 -2.94 18.77 4.49
N ASP A 338 -1.62 18.92 4.53
CA ASP A 338 -0.91 20.00 3.80
C ASP A 338 -1.04 19.86 2.27
N TYR A 339 -0.98 18.63 1.78
CA TYR A 339 -1.00 18.33 0.34
C TYR A 339 -2.21 17.51 -0.09
N GLY A 340 -3.13 17.19 0.84
CA GLY A 340 -4.27 16.32 0.61
C GLY A 340 -3.84 14.85 0.44
N ARG A 341 -4.53 14.14 -0.41
CA ARG A 341 -4.34 12.70 -0.66
C ARG A 341 -2.99 12.42 -1.33
N LEU A 342 -2.17 11.59 -0.68
CA LEU A 342 -0.88 11.15 -1.23
C LEU A 342 -1.01 9.72 -1.76
N ARG A 343 -0.52 9.44 -3.00
CA ARG A 343 -0.66 8.12 -3.63
C ARG A 343 0.66 7.39 -3.82
N ALA A 344 1.51 7.82 -4.72
CA ALA A 344 2.81 7.19 -4.90
C ALA A 344 3.85 7.82 -3.98
N VAL A 345 4.72 7.00 -3.43
CA VAL A 345 6.01 7.44 -2.90
C VAL A 345 7.07 6.47 -3.41
N VAL A 346 8.13 6.99 -3.99
CA VAL A 346 9.25 6.22 -4.52
C VAL A 346 10.58 6.85 -4.16
N ARG A 347 11.60 6.03 -3.97
CA ARG A 347 12.97 6.52 -3.76
C ARG A 347 13.58 6.91 -5.10
N ALA A 348 14.00 8.16 -5.22
CA ALA A 348 14.74 8.64 -6.37
C ALA A 348 16.22 8.20 -6.33
N PRO A 349 16.94 8.25 -7.47
CA PRO A 349 18.37 7.87 -7.53
C PRO A 349 19.28 8.64 -6.58
N ASP A 350 18.94 9.89 -6.25
CA ASP A 350 19.67 10.74 -5.30
C ASP A 350 19.32 10.46 -3.83
N GLY A 351 18.44 9.49 -3.57
CA GLY A 351 17.98 9.12 -2.24
C GLY A 351 16.79 9.94 -1.71
N SER A 352 16.36 10.99 -2.42
CA SER A 352 15.13 11.71 -2.12
C SER A 352 13.89 10.85 -2.38
N LEU A 353 12.74 11.29 -1.88
CA LEU A 353 11.44 10.68 -2.18
C LEU A 353 10.69 11.57 -3.17
N TRP A 354 10.16 10.95 -4.23
CA TRP A 354 9.17 11.58 -5.07
C TRP A 354 7.79 11.05 -4.66
N CYS A 355 6.88 11.98 -4.34
CA CYS A 355 5.53 11.64 -3.89
C CYS A 355 4.49 12.31 -4.77
N THR A 356 3.47 11.57 -5.23
CA THR A 356 2.36 12.15 -5.98
C THR A 356 1.19 12.48 -5.08
N THR A 357 0.51 13.60 -5.37
CA THR A 357 -0.84 13.84 -4.84
C THR A 357 -1.87 13.12 -5.70
N SER A 358 -3.09 12.94 -5.18
CA SER A 358 -4.22 12.28 -5.85
C SER A 358 -5.54 12.98 -5.48
N ASN A 359 -5.54 14.30 -5.52
CA ASN A 359 -6.70 15.10 -5.10
C ASN A 359 -7.79 15.15 -6.17
N ARG A 360 -7.47 14.77 -7.42
CA ARG A 360 -8.40 14.69 -8.55
C ARG A 360 -9.01 13.32 -8.77
N ASP A 361 -8.78 12.36 -7.87
CA ASP A 361 -9.22 10.96 -8.01
C ASP A 361 -10.72 10.72 -7.76
N GLY A 362 -11.49 11.78 -7.59
CA GLY A 362 -12.93 11.73 -7.30
C GLY A 362 -13.28 11.63 -5.80
N ARG A 363 -12.27 11.45 -4.93
CA ARG A 363 -12.44 11.35 -3.46
C ARG A 363 -11.71 12.46 -2.70
N GLY A 364 -10.87 13.22 -3.38
CA GLY A 364 -10.13 14.35 -2.83
C GLY A 364 -10.79 15.70 -3.14
N THR A 365 -10.22 16.76 -2.57
CA THR A 365 -10.59 18.15 -2.88
C THR A 365 -9.43 18.79 -3.64
N PRO A 366 -9.53 18.94 -4.98
CA PRO A 366 -8.46 19.52 -5.79
C PRO A 366 -8.16 20.97 -5.39
N ARG A 367 -6.87 21.30 -5.33
CA ARG A 367 -6.34 22.65 -5.08
C ARG A 367 -5.64 23.18 -6.33
N PRO A 368 -5.40 24.49 -6.47
CA PRO A 368 -4.68 25.03 -7.60
C PRO A 368 -3.34 24.32 -7.85
N GLY A 369 -3.13 23.90 -9.12
CA GLY A 369 -1.94 23.15 -9.54
C GLY A 369 -1.93 21.66 -9.19
N ASP A 370 -3.01 21.10 -8.61
CA ASP A 370 -3.13 19.65 -8.41
C ASP A 370 -3.39 18.91 -9.74
N ASP A 371 -2.99 17.63 -9.87
CA ASP A 371 -2.14 16.92 -8.94
C ASP A 371 -0.66 17.26 -9.16
N LYS A 372 0.17 16.93 -8.18
CA LYS A 372 1.58 17.35 -8.12
C LYS A 372 2.51 16.15 -7.93
N ILE A 373 3.77 16.35 -8.26
CA ILE A 373 4.89 15.56 -7.75
C ILE A 373 5.65 16.43 -6.74
N LEU A 374 5.78 15.94 -5.53
CA LEU A 374 6.53 16.52 -4.43
C LEU A 374 7.87 15.81 -4.32
N VAL A 375 8.94 16.56 -4.06
CA VAL A 375 10.27 16.02 -3.72
C VAL A 375 10.53 16.29 -2.23
N ILE A 376 10.84 15.22 -1.51
CA ILE A 376 11.07 15.22 -0.06
C ILE A 376 12.46 14.65 0.17
N SER A 377 13.28 15.32 0.99
CA SER A 377 14.64 14.89 1.29
C SER A 377 14.73 14.40 2.74
N PRO A 378 14.61 13.08 2.98
CA PRO A 378 14.88 12.51 4.29
C PRO A 378 16.38 12.68 4.65
N ARG A 379 16.63 13.12 5.88
CA ARG A 379 18.01 13.32 6.37
C ARG A 379 18.29 12.32 7.49
N LEU A 380 19.33 11.50 7.31
CA LEU A 380 19.83 10.67 8.41
C LEU A 380 20.24 11.56 9.59
N PRO A 381 20.01 11.11 10.85
CA PRO A 381 20.56 11.76 12.03
C PRO A 381 22.08 11.95 11.90
N ALA A 382 22.60 13.05 12.50
CA ALA A 382 24.00 13.43 12.33
C ALA A 382 24.98 12.35 12.82
N ASP A 383 24.60 11.59 13.84
CA ASP A 383 25.35 10.48 14.42
C ASP A 383 25.49 9.25 13.50
N GLN A 384 24.59 9.06 12.56
CA GLN A 384 24.62 7.94 11.61
C GLN A 384 25.33 8.27 10.28
N ARG A 385 25.64 9.53 10.01
CA ARG A 385 26.35 9.92 8.78
C ARG A 385 27.79 9.43 8.75
N GLN A 386 28.40 9.17 9.91
CA GLN A 386 29.81 8.74 10.02
C GLN A 386 30.03 7.24 9.79
N SER A 387 29.00 6.39 9.87
CA SER A 387 29.14 4.94 9.76
C SER A 387 29.07 4.38 8.31
N PHE A 388 28.81 5.23 7.31
CA PHE A 388 28.72 4.85 5.90
C PHE A 388 29.88 5.35 5.03
N THR A 389 30.90 5.98 5.63
CA THR A 389 32.08 6.49 4.93
C THR A 389 33.39 5.71 5.25
N SER A 390 33.28 4.56 5.88
CA SER A 390 34.43 3.64 6.14
C SER A 390 34.27 2.31 5.40
#